data_bae5aa3e47832432cb045aa21871b44f
#
_entry.id   bae5aa3e47832432cb045aa21871b44f
#
_cell.length_a   1.000
_cell.length_b   1.000
_cell.length_c   1.000
_cell.angle_alpha   90.00
_cell.angle_beta   90.00
_cell.angle_gamma   90.00
#
_symmetry.space_group_name_H-M   'P 1'
#
loop_
_entity.id
_entity.type
_entity.pdbx_description
1 polymer ?
#
loop_
_entity_poly.entity_id
_entity_poly.type
_entity_poly.pdbx_seq_one_letter_code
_entity_poly.pdbx_strand_id
1 'polypeptide(L)'
;LFSKIPNMIGGSADLAPSTNTYIKEYGEFQAGSYGGRNLRFGVREHAMGSISNGMALHGGVRPFTATFLIFSDYMRPAVRLAALMGVPVVFIFTHDSIGLGEDGPTHQPIEHLMALRAIPHLTVIRPADANETVEAWRAALADQGPTCLVLTRQNLPVLDRAGMQAGGGVERGAYVLSDPPTGKPQVILIATGSEVSVAVGAQKLLAEKGVAARVVSMPSWEIFERQPPEYRASVLPPLITARVAVEAGSPLGWYKYVGTSGEIVGITRFGASAPGKVNFEEFGFTSENVAARALAVLGQ
;
A
#
# COMPACT_ATOMS: atom_id res chain seq x y z
N LEU A 1 5.31 -11.89 -14.71
CA LEU A 1 4.79 -12.86 -13.73
C LEU A 1 4.15 -14.06 -14.43
N PHE A 2 3.10 -13.86 -15.22
CA PHE A 2 2.29 -14.94 -15.83
C PHE A 2 3.09 -15.92 -16.69
N SER A 3 4.13 -15.46 -17.40
CA SER A 3 5.02 -16.34 -18.17
C SER A 3 5.91 -17.21 -17.29
N LYS A 4 6.13 -16.83 -16.04
CA LYS A 4 7.00 -17.56 -15.08
C LYS A 4 6.19 -18.37 -14.05
N ILE A 5 4.90 -18.08 -13.91
CA ILE A 5 3.99 -18.74 -12.96
C ILE A 5 2.80 -19.29 -13.76
N PRO A 6 2.94 -20.51 -14.34
CA PRO A 6 1.97 -21.05 -15.29
C PRO A 6 0.60 -21.34 -14.67
N ASN A 7 0.53 -21.54 -13.37
CA ASN A 7 -0.69 -21.79 -12.61
C ASN A 7 -1.34 -20.54 -12.01
N MET A 8 -0.86 -19.34 -12.35
CA MET A 8 -1.51 -18.09 -11.93
C MET A 8 -2.74 -17.82 -12.80
N ILE A 9 -3.90 -17.63 -12.17
CA ILE A 9 -5.20 -17.42 -12.81
C ILE A 9 -6.02 -16.39 -12.02
N GLY A 10 -6.81 -15.59 -12.68
CA GLY A 10 -7.67 -14.61 -12.01
C GLY A 10 -8.27 -13.58 -12.94
N GLY A 11 -8.77 -12.49 -12.37
CA GLY A 11 -9.41 -11.42 -13.13
C GLY A 11 -10.02 -10.37 -12.21
N SER A 12 -10.96 -9.60 -12.75
CA SER A 12 -11.57 -8.49 -12.02
C SER A 12 -13.10 -8.56 -11.98
N ALA A 13 -13.66 -7.76 -11.08
CA ALA A 13 -15.10 -7.53 -10.99
C ALA A 13 -15.56 -6.50 -12.04
N ASP A 14 -15.39 -6.86 -13.33
CA ASP A 14 -15.73 -6.03 -14.51
C ASP A 14 -14.92 -4.73 -14.63
N LEU A 15 -13.73 -4.68 -14.04
CA LEU A 15 -12.85 -3.52 -14.02
C LEU A 15 -11.47 -3.79 -14.66
N ALA A 16 -11.35 -4.83 -15.48
CA ALA A 16 -10.07 -5.25 -16.06
C ALA A 16 -9.29 -4.13 -16.78
N PRO A 17 -9.92 -3.23 -17.57
CA PRO A 17 -9.22 -2.11 -18.19
C PRO A 17 -8.65 -1.11 -17.17
N SER A 18 -9.40 -0.82 -16.11
CA SER A 18 -9.02 0.16 -15.08
C SER A 18 -8.00 -0.39 -14.08
N THR A 19 -8.06 -1.69 -13.80
CA THR A 19 -7.12 -2.37 -12.87
C THR A 19 -5.88 -2.93 -13.57
N ASN A 20 -5.85 -2.91 -14.93
CA ASN A 20 -4.78 -3.47 -15.75
C ASN A 20 -4.47 -4.96 -15.44
N THR A 21 -5.52 -5.75 -15.20
CA THR A 21 -5.38 -7.16 -14.79
C THR A 21 -5.81 -8.18 -15.85
N TYR A 22 -6.15 -7.73 -17.04
CA TYR A 22 -6.39 -8.61 -18.18
C TYR A 22 -5.09 -8.93 -18.92
N ILE A 23 -4.76 -10.20 -19.02
CA ILE A 23 -3.52 -10.69 -19.64
C ILE A 23 -3.84 -11.24 -21.02
N LYS A 24 -3.66 -10.41 -22.05
CA LYS A 24 -4.10 -10.68 -23.43
C LYS A 24 -3.58 -11.99 -24.00
N GLU A 25 -2.35 -12.40 -23.63
CA GLU A 25 -1.66 -13.56 -24.16
C GLU A 25 -2.25 -14.90 -23.70
N TYR A 26 -3.09 -14.90 -22.66
CA TYR A 26 -3.53 -16.15 -22.01
C TYR A 26 -5.03 -16.44 -22.17
N GLY A 27 -5.75 -15.66 -22.95
CA GLY A 27 -7.15 -15.89 -23.25
C GLY A 27 -8.06 -15.97 -22.02
N GLU A 28 -9.35 -16.21 -22.26
CA GLU A 28 -10.36 -16.29 -21.20
C GLU A 28 -10.65 -17.75 -20.84
N PHE A 29 -10.77 -18.01 -19.54
CA PHE A 29 -11.26 -19.26 -19.02
C PHE A 29 -12.80 -19.23 -19.05
N GLN A 30 -13.39 -20.01 -19.93
CA GLN A 30 -14.84 -20.03 -20.14
C GLN A 30 -15.30 -21.36 -20.73
N ALA A 31 -16.60 -21.58 -20.83
CA ALA A 31 -17.18 -22.77 -21.43
C ALA A 31 -16.60 -22.99 -22.84
N GLY A 32 -16.06 -24.18 -23.10
CA GLY A 32 -15.41 -24.53 -24.37
C GLY A 32 -13.98 -24.00 -24.54
N SER A 33 -13.43 -23.24 -23.57
CA SER A 33 -12.06 -22.69 -23.57
C SER A 33 -11.45 -22.73 -22.18
N TYR A 34 -11.17 -23.94 -21.67
CA TYR A 34 -10.66 -24.15 -20.31
C TYR A 34 -9.14 -23.96 -20.17
N GLY A 35 -8.45 -23.63 -21.25
CA GLY A 35 -7.01 -23.31 -21.22
C GLY A 35 -6.69 -21.86 -20.90
N GLY A 36 -7.69 -20.99 -20.85
CA GLY A 36 -7.52 -19.57 -20.52
C GLY A 36 -7.16 -19.33 -19.06
N ARG A 37 -6.58 -18.16 -18.77
CA ARG A 37 -6.18 -17.77 -17.40
C ARG A 37 -6.80 -16.44 -16.93
N ASN A 38 -7.61 -15.81 -17.76
CA ASN A 38 -8.41 -14.64 -17.38
C ASN A 38 -9.82 -15.08 -17.02
N LEU A 39 -10.28 -14.71 -15.82
CA LEU A 39 -11.63 -14.96 -15.33
C LEU A 39 -12.46 -13.67 -15.40
N ARG A 40 -13.68 -13.78 -15.92
CA ARG A 40 -14.67 -12.69 -15.95
C ARG A 40 -15.65 -12.88 -14.81
N PHE A 41 -15.43 -12.22 -13.69
CA PHE A 41 -16.30 -12.35 -12.51
C PHE A 41 -17.59 -11.51 -12.59
N GLY A 42 -17.61 -10.47 -13.44
CA GLY A 42 -18.66 -9.46 -13.42
C GLY A 42 -18.63 -8.63 -12.14
N VAL A 43 -19.59 -7.76 -11.94
CA VAL A 43 -19.74 -6.92 -10.74
C VAL A 43 -20.21 -7.79 -9.56
N ARG A 44 -19.30 -8.61 -8.99
CA ARG A 44 -19.58 -9.60 -7.95
C ARG A 44 -18.38 -9.78 -7.04
N GLU A 45 -17.97 -8.75 -6.34
CA GLU A 45 -16.75 -8.73 -5.52
C GLU A 45 -16.74 -9.84 -4.46
N HIS A 46 -17.84 -10.04 -3.75
CA HIS A 46 -17.93 -11.11 -2.75
C HIS A 46 -17.76 -12.50 -3.38
N ALA A 47 -18.47 -12.76 -4.48
CA ALA A 47 -18.37 -14.05 -5.18
C ALA A 47 -16.98 -14.24 -5.79
N MET A 48 -16.38 -13.20 -6.37
CA MET A 48 -15.01 -13.21 -6.89
C MET A 48 -14.01 -13.64 -5.81
N GLY A 49 -14.07 -13.02 -4.63
CA GLY A 49 -13.22 -13.40 -3.50
C GLY A 49 -13.48 -14.84 -3.03
N SER A 50 -14.75 -15.24 -2.90
CA SER A 50 -15.12 -16.57 -2.43
C SER A 50 -14.73 -17.67 -3.43
N ILE A 51 -14.90 -17.44 -4.72
CA ILE A 51 -14.43 -18.37 -5.79
C ILE A 51 -12.93 -18.54 -5.70
N SER A 52 -12.18 -17.45 -5.58
CA SER A 52 -10.72 -17.48 -5.47
C SER A 52 -10.25 -18.20 -4.21
N ASN A 53 -10.95 -18.04 -3.09
CA ASN A 53 -10.69 -18.81 -1.87
C ASN A 53 -10.89 -20.32 -2.12
N GLY A 54 -11.98 -20.69 -2.79
CA GLY A 54 -12.25 -22.09 -3.15
C GLY A 54 -11.18 -22.66 -4.09
N MET A 55 -10.72 -21.88 -5.07
CA MET A 55 -9.64 -22.29 -5.98
C MET A 55 -8.32 -22.49 -5.23
N ALA A 56 -7.98 -21.60 -4.30
CA ALA A 56 -6.79 -21.73 -3.48
C ALA A 56 -6.85 -22.95 -2.54
N LEU A 57 -8.01 -23.21 -1.93
CA LEU A 57 -8.25 -24.39 -1.09
C LEU A 57 -8.14 -25.71 -1.87
N HIS A 58 -8.65 -25.72 -3.10
CA HIS A 58 -8.54 -26.91 -3.96
C HIS A 58 -7.08 -27.20 -4.33
N GLY A 59 -6.26 -26.15 -4.42
CA GLY A 59 -4.86 -26.25 -4.82
C GLY A 59 -4.64 -26.32 -6.33
N GLY A 60 -3.37 -26.39 -6.74
CA GLY A 60 -2.96 -26.47 -8.14
C GLY A 60 -2.89 -25.13 -8.87
N VAL A 61 -3.62 -24.10 -8.42
CA VAL A 61 -3.60 -22.75 -8.99
C VAL A 61 -3.27 -21.68 -7.96
N ARG A 62 -2.69 -20.58 -8.42
CA ARG A 62 -2.46 -19.36 -7.62
C ARG A 62 -3.45 -18.29 -8.06
N PRO A 63 -4.57 -18.11 -7.36
CA PRO A 63 -5.60 -17.17 -7.77
C PRO A 63 -5.24 -15.72 -7.40
N PHE A 64 -5.69 -14.80 -8.24
CA PHE A 64 -5.73 -13.37 -7.93
C PHE A 64 -7.09 -12.78 -8.29
N THR A 65 -7.45 -11.70 -7.63
CA THR A 65 -8.65 -10.91 -7.93
C THR A 65 -8.30 -9.44 -8.04
N ALA A 66 -9.13 -8.65 -8.74
CA ALA A 66 -8.91 -7.22 -8.84
C ALA A 66 -10.22 -6.43 -8.82
N THR A 67 -10.20 -5.34 -8.07
CA THR A 67 -11.24 -4.32 -8.05
C THR A 67 -10.67 -3.00 -7.49
N PHE A 68 -11.48 -1.93 -7.36
CA PHE A 68 -11.07 -0.73 -6.66
C PHE A 68 -11.07 -0.94 -5.14
N LEU A 69 -10.22 -0.20 -4.43
CA LEU A 69 -10.09 -0.39 -2.98
C LEU A 69 -11.41 -0.09 -2.23
N ILE A 70 -12.18 0.90 -2.70
CA ILE A 70 -13.50 1.20 -2.10
C ILE A 70 -14.43 -0.01 -2.13
N PHE A 71 -14.36 -0.86 -3.16
CA PHE A 71 -15.19 -2.06 -3.30
C PHE A 71 -14.70 -3.24 -2.47
N SER A 72 -13.60 -3.07 -1.71
CA SER A 72 -13.26 -4.01 -0.65
C SER A 72 -14.37 -4.15 0.39
N ASP A 73 -15.23 -3.15 0.55
CA ASP A 73 -16.41 -3.22 1.41
C ASP A 73 -17.35 -4.35 1.00
N TYR A 74 -17.54 -4.57 -0.30
CA TYR A 74 -18.35 -5.70 -0.80
C TYR A 74 -17.61 -7.05 -0.73
N MET A 75 -16.29 -7.05 -0.79
CA MET A 75 -15.46 -8.26 -0.75
C MET A 75 -15.01 -8.64 0.66
N ARG A 76 -15.09 -7.74 1.62
CA ARG A 76 -14.49 -7.87 2.96
C ARG A 76 -14.77 -9.22 3.65
N PRO A 77 -15.98 -9.80 3.64
CA PRO A 77 -16.21 -11.10 4.26
C PRO A 77 -15.38 -12.22 3.61
N ALA A 78 -15.22 -12.20 2.27
CA ALA A 78 -14.41 -13.19 1.55
C ALA A 78 -12.92 -13.04 1.86
N VAL A 79 -12.41 -11.80 1.93
CA VAL A 79 -11.01 -11.50 2.32
C VAL A 79 -10.75 -11.97 3.75
N ARG A 80 -11.69 -11.71 4.67
CA ARG A 80 -11.60 -12.16 6.06
C ARG A 80 -11.58 -13.68 6.16
N LEU A 81 -12.38 -14.39 5.38
CA LEU A 81 -12.37 -15.86 5.33
C LEU A 81 -11.06 -16.39 4.76
N ALA A 82 -10.51 -15.76 3.73
CA ALA A 82 -9.17 -16.12 3.22
C ALA A 82 -8.11 -16.05 4.33
N ALA A 83 -8.15 -14.98 5.13
CA ALA A 83 -7.23 -14.81 6.26
C ALA A 83 -7.44 -15.85 7.36
N LEU A 84 -8.71 -16.17 7.69
CA LEU A 84 -9.05 -17.19 8.67
C LEU A 84 -8.60 -18.58 8.25
N MET A 85 -8.72 -18.89 6.94
CA MET A 85 -8.34 -20.19 6.36
C MET A 85 -6.84 -20.28 6.03
N GLY A 86 -6.12 -19.14 6.03
CA GLY A 86 -4.71 -19.10 5.65
C GLY A 86 -4.45 -19.43 4.19
N VAL A 87 -5.34 -19.04 3.26
CA VAL A 87 -5.22 -19.39 1.84
C VAL A 87 -4.50 -18.31 1.03
N PRO A 88 -3.59 -18.70 0.11
CA PRO A 88 -2.71 -17.79 -0.58
C PRO A 88 -3.38 -17.12 -1.81
N VAL A 89 -4.35 -16.26 -1.58
CA VAL A 89 -5.00 -15.45 -2.62
C VAL A 89 -4.36 -14.07 -2.66
N VAL A 90 -4.10 -13.54 -3.86
CA VAL A 90 -3.66 -12.16 -4.06
C VAL A 90 -4.87 -11.29 -4.43
N PHE A 91 -5.25 -10.39 -3.53
CA PHE A 91 -6.30 -9.40 -3.73
C PHE A 91 -5.66 -8.09 -4.21
N ILE A 92 -5.89 -7.70 -5.45
CA ILE A 92 -5.39 -6.46 -6.03
C ILE A 92 -6.48 -5.39 -5.88
N PHE A 93 -6.17 -4.35 -5.13
CA PHE A 93 -7.02 -3.19 -4.94
C PHE A 93 -6.35 -1.95 -5.54
N THR A 94 -6.91 -1.43 -6.63
CA THR A 94 -6.44 -0.18 -7.24
C THR A 94 -7.28 1.00 -6.77
N HIS A 95 -6.94 2.23 -7.21
CA HIS A 95 -7.68 3.44 -6.83
C HIS A 95 -7.67 3.65 -5.30
N ASP A 96 -6.48 3.65 -4.74
CA ASP A 96 -6.18 3.47 -3.31
C ASP A 96 -6.50 4.66 -2.41
N SER A 97 -6.74 5.86 -2.97
CA SER A 97 -6.84 7.10 -2.19
C SER A 97 -7.59 8.22 -2.92
N ILE A 98 -7.66 9.39 -2.31
CA ILE A 98 -8.19 10.63 -2.91
C ILE A 98 -7.48 11.02 -4.21
N GLY A 99 -6.30 10.44 -4.47
CA GLY A 99 -5.52 10.64 -5.70
C GLY A 99 -6.19 10.10 -6.95
N LEU A 100 -7.22 9.26 -6.82
CA LEU A 100 -7.98 8.77 -7.97
C LEU A 100 -8.73 9.89 -8.72
N GLY A 101 -9.07 11.00 -8.05
CA GLY A 101 -9.52 12.21 -8.72
C GLY A 101 -11.03 12.45 -8.69
N GLU A 102 -11.59 12.83 -9.84
CA GLU A 102 -12.92 13.41 -10.01
C GLU A 102 -14.07 12.45 -9.71
N ASP A 103 -13.86 11.15 -9.71
CA ASP A 103 -14.87 10.15 -9.30
C ASP A 103 -15.42 10.44 -7.89
N GLY A 104 -14.63 11.14 -7.08
CA GLY A 104 -15.09 11.77 -5.84
C GLY A 104 -15.29 10.81 -4.67
N PRO A 105 -15.98 11.28 -3.61
CA PRO A 105 -16.07 10.60 -2.32
C PRO A 105 -16.62 9.17 -2.37
N THR A 106 -17.48 8.86 -3.34
CA THR A 106 -18.07 7.51 -3.49
C THR A 106 -17.04 6.47 -3.93
N HIS A 107 -15.91 6.90 -4.47
CA HIS A 107 -14.85 6.02 -4.98
C HIS A 107 -13.52 6.20 -4.23
N GLN A 108 -13.42 7.21 -3.36
CA GLN A 108 -12.21 7.55 -2.61
C GLN A 108 -12.20 6.85 -1.24
N PRO A 109 -11.39 5.81 -1.05
CA PRO A 109 -11.29 5.10 0.23
C PRO A 109 -10.59 5.98 1.28
N ILE A 110 -11.09 5.96 2.51
CA ILE A 110 -10.53 6.66 3.67
C ILE A 110 -10.14 5.66 4.76
N GLU A 111 -11.12 4.91 5.29
CA GLU A 111 -10.92 3.95 6.37
C GLU A 111 -10.47 2.55 5.91
N HIS A 112 -10.55 2.27 4.63
CA HIS A 112 -10.40 0.92 4.04
C HIS A 112 -9.05 0.28 4.35
N LEU A 113 -7.94 1.05 4.28
CA LEU A 113 -6.61 0.55 4.65
C LEU A 113 -6.58 0.06 6.10
N MET A 114 -7.08 0.88 7.03
CA MET A 114 -7.13 0.51 8.44
C MET A 114 -8.07 -0.66 8.68
N ALA A 115 -9.20 -0.68 7.99
CA ALA A 115 -10.18 -1.75 8.06
C ALA A 115 -9.61 -3.09 7.58
N LEU A 116 -8.77 -3.10 6.55
CA LEU A 116 -8.07 -4.31 6.08
C LEU A 116 -6.96 -4.71 7.04
N ARG A 117 -6.12 -3.77 7.49
CA ARG A 117 -5.05 -4.02 8.48
C ARG A 117 -5.59 -4.54 9.82
N ALA A 118 -6.85 -4.28 10.16
CA ALA A 118 -7.49 -4.83 11.35
C ALA A 118 -7.86 -6.32 11.22
N ILE A 119 -7.78 -6.93 10.04
CA ILE A 119 -8.07 -8.35 9.85
C ILE A 119 -6.83 -9.17 10.23
N PRO A 120 -6.91 -10.07 11.26
CA PRO A 120 -5.79 -10.91 11.62
C PRO A 120 -5.31 -11.79 10.45
N HIS A 121 -4.00 -12.00 10.34
CA HIS A 121 -3.37 -12.84 9.32
C HIS A 121 -3.54 -12.38 7.86
N LEU A 122 -4.07 -11.19 7.64
CA LEU A 122 -4.08 -10.55 6.33
C LEU A 122 -2.83 -9.70 6.18
N THR A 123 -2.11 -9.86 5.08
CA THR A 123 -0.99 -8.98 4.73
C THR A 123 -1.48 -7.88 3.78
N VAL A 124 -1.23 -6.61 4.11
CA VAL A 124 -1.56 -5.46 3.26
C VAL A 124 -0.26 -4.81 2.82
N ILE A 125 -0.05 -4.66 1.50
CA ILE A 125 1.14 -4.03 0.94
C ILE A 125 0.71 -2.87 0.03
N ARG A 126 1.17 -1.67 0.35
CA ARG A 126 0.91 -0.44 -0.41
C ARG A 126 2.24 0.17 -0.90
N PRO A 127 2.72 -0.23 -2.10
CA PRO A 127 4.03 0.16 -2.60
C PRO A 127 4.06 1.62 -3.06
N ALA A 128 5.23 2.25 -2.96
CA ALA A 128 5.46 3.66 -3.25
C ALA A 128 5.70 3.99 -4.73
N ASP A 129 6.26 3.05 -5.47
CA ASP A 129 6.64 3.23 -6.87
C ASP A 129 6.73 1.87 -7.62
N ALA A 130 7.16 1.90 -8.88
CA ALA A 130 7.32 0.70 -9.69
C ALA A 130 8.33 -0.30 -9.09
N ASN A 131 9.40 0.17 -8.47
CA ASN A 131 10.39 -0.69 -7.84
C ASN A 131 9.80 -1.44 -6.65
N GLU A 132 9.12 -0.72 -5.75
CA GLU A 132 8.43 -1.36 -4.63
C GLU A 132 7.28 -2.26 -5.11
N THR A 133 6.60 -1.94 -6.22
CA THR A 133 5.54 -2.80 -6.78
C THR A 133 6.09 -4.17 -7.20
N VAL A 134 7.27 -4.22 -7.79
CA VAL A 134 7.93 -5.51 -8.14
C VAL A 134 8.21 -6.32 -6.87
N GLU A 135 8.77 -5.69 -5.85
CA GLU A 135 9.07 -6.36 -4.58
C GLU A 135 7.78 -6.75 -3.82
N ALA A 136 6.73 -5.93 -3.89
CA ALA A 136 5.43 -6.24 -3.31
C ALA A 136 4.81 -7.50 -3.93
N TRP A 137 4.92 -7.68 -5.25
CA TRP A 137 4.51 -8.92 -5.91
C TRP A 137 5.34 -10.12 -5.47
N ARG A 138 6.66 -9.96 -5.30
CA ARG A 138 7.52 -11.04 -4.78
C ARG A 138 7.09 -11.44 -3.37
N ALA A 139 6.88 -10.47 -2.49
CA ALA A 139 6.41 -10.71 -1.12
C ALA A 139 5.02 -11.39 -1.11
N ALA A 140 4.07 -10.91 -1.91
CA ALA A 140 2.73 -11.49 -2.03
C ALA A 140 2.76 -12.94 -2.52
N LEU A 141 3.65 -13.27 -3.45
CA LEU A 141 3.77 -14.63 -3.98
C LEU A 141 4.52 -15.56 -3.03
N ALA A 142 5.39 -15.05 -2.20
CA ALA A 142 6.10 -15.82 -1.18
C ALA A 142 5.24 -16.07 0.08
N ASP A 143 4.26 -15.20 0.36
CA ASP A 143 3.36 -15.36 1.49
C ASP A 143 2.45 -16.58 1.29
N GLN A 144 2.30 -17.38 2.35
CA GLN A 144 1.42 -18.55 2.35
C GLN A 144 -0.02 -18.20 2.73
N GLY A 145 -0.26 -16.98 3.21
CA GLY A 145 -1.56 -16.42 3.50
C GLY A 145 -2.05 -15.44 2.43
N PRO A 146 -3.22 -14.84 2.64
CA PRO A 146 -3.78 -13.87 1.70
C PRO A 146 -3.03 -12.53 1.78
N THR A 147 -2.83 -11.92 0.62
CA THR A 147 -2.17 -10.62 0.52
C THR A 147 -3.02 -9.64 -0.29
N CYS A 148 -3.25 -8.44 0.27
CA CYS A 148 -3.81 -7.31 -0.46
C CYS A 148 -2.67 -6.46 -1.04
N LEU A 149 -2.63 -6.32 -2.37
CA LEU A 149 -1.78 -5.34 -3.06
C LEU A 149 -2.61 -4.10 -3.33
N VAL A 150 -2.26 -2.99 -2.69
CA VAL A 150 -2.99 -1.72 -2.78
C VAL A 150 -2.22 -0.75 -3.66
N LEU A 151 -2.80 -0.40 -4.80
CA LEU A 151 -2.14 0.32 -5.88
C LEU A 151 -2.89 1.61 -6.23
N THR A 152 -2.15 2.63 -6.66
CA THR A 152 -2.73 3.90 -7.10
C THR A 152 -3.44 3.80 -8.46
N ARG A 153 -4.39 4.71 -8.70
CA ARG A 153 -4.90 4.97 -10.05
C ARG A 153 -3.95 5.85 -10.84
N GLN A 154 -3.42 6.88 -10.20
CA GLN A 154 -2.54 7.87 -10.82
C GLN A 154 -1.14 7.30 -11.03
N ASN A 155 -0.44 7.84 -12.02
CA ASN A 155 0.97 7.55 -12.22
C ASN A 155 1.80 8.14 -11.07
N LEU A 156 2.79 7.36 -10.61
CA LEU A 156 3.73 7.79 -9.58
C LEU A 156 5.13 7.98 -10.19
N PRO A 157 5.91 8.92 -9.69
CA PRO A 157 7.31 9.02 -10.06
C PRO A 157 8.06 7.78 -9.55
N VAL A 158 8.91 7.22 -10.39
CA VAL A 158 9.89 6.23 -9.92
C VAL A 158 10.98 7.01 -9.18
N LEU A 159 11.15 6.71 -7.90
CA LEU A 159 12.12 7.41 -7.06
C LEU A 159 13.55 7.15 -7.56
N ASP A 160 14.32 8.21 -7.72
CA ASP A 160 15.75 8.09 -7.92
C ASP A 160 16.40 7.53 -6.64
N ARG A 161 16.95 6.33 -6.75
CA ARG A 161 17.57 5.62 -5.63
C ARG A 161 19.07 5.92 -5.47
N ALA A 162 19.61 6.88 -6.23
CA ALA A 162 20.99 7.32 -6.04
C ALA A 162 21.16 7.90 -4.62
N GLY A 163 21.96 7.24 -3.78
CA GLY A 163 22.12 7.60 -2.38
C GLY A 163 20.97 7.16 -1.45
N MET A 164 20.00 6.41 -1.95
CA MET A 164 18.92 5.79 -1.18
C MET A 164 19.08 4.27 -1.14
N GLN A 165 18.40 3.63 -0.19
CA GLN A 165 18.36 2.17 -0.18
C GLN A 165 17.57 1.65 -1.39
N ALA A 166 18.09 0.63 -2.06
CA ALA A 166 17.38 -0.08 -3.12
C ALA A 166 16.04 -0.63 -2.61
N GLY A 167 15.05 -0.81 -3.52
CA GLY A 167 13.68 -1.23 -3.18
C GLY A 167 13.51 -2.58 -2.45
N GLY A 168 14.61 -3.31 -2.19
CA GLY A 168 14.63 -4.63 -1.52
C GLY A 168 14.25 -4.64 -0.03
N GLY A 169 13.67 -3.55 0.50
CA GLY A 169 13.17 -3.49 1.88
C GLY A 169 11.69 -3.83 2.04
N VAL A 170 10.94 -3.98 0.95
CA VAL A 170 9.49 -4.31 0.98
C VAL A 170 9.25 -5.67 1.63
N GLU A 171 10.12 -6.65 1.42
CA GLU A 171 10.07 -7.97 2.06
C GLU A 171 10.17 -7.91 3.59
N ARG A 172 10.62 -6.78 4.14
CA ARG A 172 10.70 -6.51 5.58
C ARG A 172 9.55 -5.63 6.09
N GLY A 173 8.66 -5.16 5.22
CA GLY A 173 7.46 -4.39 5.53
C GLY A 173 7.69 -2.90 5.79
N ALA A 174 8.85 -2.53 6.32
CA ALA A 174 9.32 -1.16 6.41
C ALA A 174 10.85 -1.13 6.37
N TYR A 175 11.41 -0.07 5.82
CA TYR A 175 12.85 0.10 5.73
C TYR A 175 13.24 1.58 5.67
N VAL A 176 14.47 1.88 6.04
CA VAL A 176 15.03 3.21 5.87
C VAL A 176 15.27 3.46 4.40
N LEU A 177 14.47 4.31 3.78
CA LEU A 177 14.61 4.69 2.38
C LEU A 177 15.78 5.67 2.21
N SER A 178 15.84 6.66 3.09
CA SER A 178 16.85 7.71 3.07
C SER A 178 17.19 8.17 4.48
N ASP A 179 18.47 8.21 4.78
CA ASP A 179 19.00 8.83 6.00
C ASP A 179 19.56 10.24 5.70
N PRO A 180 19.67 11.12 6.70
CA PRO A 180 20.35 12.39 6.52
C PRO A 180 21.84 12.15 6.14
N PRO A 181 22.44 13.00 5.29
CA PRO A 181 23.80 12.80 4.79
C PRO A 181 24.85 12.84 5.91
N THR A 182 24.54 13.48 7.03
CA THR A 182 25.41 13.59 8.20
C THR A 182 24.61 13.54 9.50
N GLY A 183 25.20 12.92 10.52
CA GLY A 183 24.63 12.88 11.87
C GLY A 183 23.53 11.86 12.06
N LYS A 184 22.92 11.87 13.24
CA LYS A 184 21.75 11.06 13.58
C LYS A 184 20.47 11.83 13.22
N PRO A 185 19.41 11.13 12.76
CA PRO A 185 18.15 11.79 12.48
C PRO A 185 17.54 12.40 13.76
N GLN A 186 17.04 13.60 13.63
CA GLN A 186 16.29 14.34 14.67
C GLN A 186 14.79 14.00 14.60
N VAL A 187 14.31 13.73 13.37
CA VAL A 187 12.91 13.38 13.09
C VAL A 187 12.84 12.24 12.09
N ILE A 188 11.81 11.40 12.20
CA ILE A 188 11.52 10.32 11.27
C ILE A 188 10.21 10.63 10.53
N LEU A 189 10.26 10.65 9.20
CA LEU A 189 9.10 10.72 8.32
C LEU A 189 8.75 9.30 7.87
N ILE A 190 7.57 8.81 8.22
CA ILE A 190 7.11 7.46 7.89
C ILE A 190 6.00 7.59 6.85
N ALA A 191 6.17 7.00 5.69
CA ALA A 191 5.17 7.09 4.62
C ALA A 191 4.95 5.74 3.93
N THR A 192 3.83 5.61 3.24
CA THR A 192 3.47 4.46 2.44
C THR A 192 2.80 4.90 1.14
N GLY A 193 2.88 4.08 0.11
CA GLY A 193 2.26 4.40 -1.18
C GLY A 193 2.78 5.69 -1.80
N SER A 194 1.90 6.42 -2.46
CA SER A 194 2.21 7.68 -3.14
C SER A 194 2.83 8.74 -2.23
N GLU A 195 2.55 8.71 -0.93
CA GLU A 195 3.00 9.72 0.03
C GLU A 195 4.49 9.58 0.37
N VAL A 196 5.14 8.49 0.00
CA VAL A 196 6.61 8.34 0.17
C VAL A 196 7.36 9.42 -0.62
N SER A 197 6.90 9.76 -1.83
CA SER A 197 7.48 10.84 -2.61
C SER A 197 7.33 12.22 -1.93
N VAL A 198 6.22 12.44 -1.25
CA VAL A 198 5.96 13.65 -0.44
C VAL A 198 6.93 13.74 0.74
N ALA A 199 7.14 12.61 1.44
CA ALA A 199 8.09 12.55 2.56
C ALA A 199 9.55 12.79 2.11
N VAL A 200 9.93 12.28 0.94
CA VAL A 200 11.26 12.56 0.35
C VAL A 200 11.42 14.05 0.01
N GLY A 201 10.36 14.68 -0.53
CA GLY A 201 10.34 16.12 -0.74
C GLY A 201 10.48 16.91 0.57
N ALA A 202 9.74 16.51 1.61
CA ALA A 202 9.83 17.13 2.93
C ALA A 202 11.22 16.99 3.57
N GLN A 203 11.88 15.84 3.40
CA GLN A 203 13.27 15.64 3.86
C GLN A 203 14.21 16.69 3.27
N LYS A 204 14.08 17.00 1.97
CA LYS A 204 14.91 18.04 1.32
C LYS A 204 14.67 19.43 1.92
N LEU A 205 13.39 19.80 2.11
CA LEU A 205 13.02 21.07 2.72
C LEU A 205 13.53 21.20 4.18
N LEU A 206 13.51 20.10 4.93
CA LEU A 206 14.06 20.07 6.29
C LEU A 206 15.58 20.19 6.28
N ALA A 207 16.27 19.57 5.34
CA ALA A 207 17.73 19.69 5.19
C ALA A 207 18.17 21.12 4.89
N GLU A 208 17.41 21.88 4.07
CA GLU A 208 17.65 23.30 3.81
C GLU A 208 17.53 24.16 5.08
N LYS A 209 16.77 23.69 6.07
CA LYS A 209 16.62 24.32 7.39
C LYS A 209 17.60 23.77 8.43
N GLY A 210 18.53 22.90 8.04
CA GLY A 210 19.51 22.29 8.95
C GLY A 210 18.95 21.17 9.83
N VAL A 211 17.74 20.65 9.52
CA VAL A 211 17.10 19.55 10.26
C VAL A 211 17.43 18.21 9.60
N ALA A 212 18.03 17.32 10.36
CA ALA A 212 18.36 15.96 9.94
C ALA A 212 17.13 15.05 10.03
N ALA A 213 16.54 14.70 8.89
CA ALA A 213 15.35 13.83 8.81
C ALA A 213 15.69 12.48 8.17
N ARG A 214 15.14 11.41 8.73
CA ARG A 214 15.10 10.07 8.12
C ARG A 214 13.78 9.89 7.39
N VAL A 215 13.79 9.28 6.20
CA VAL A 215 12.58 8.80 5.53
C VAL A 215 12.52 7.29 5.63
N VAL A 216 11.39 6.79 6.11
CA VAL A 216 11.05 5.37 6.17
C VAL A 216 9.90 5.09 5.20
N SER A 217 10.12 4.21 4.22
CA SER A 217 9.02 3.61 3.48
C SER A 217 8.48 2.43 4.30
N MET A 218 7.16 2.42 4.55
CA MET A 218 6.47 1.39 5.33
C MET A 218 5.33 0.78 4.53
N PRO A 219 5.60 0.04 3.46
CA PRO A 219 4.56 -0.53 2.60
C PRO A 219 3.68 -1.56 3.29
N SER A 220 4.14 -2.24 4.33
CA SER A 220 3.33 -3.25 5.06
C SER A 220 3.63 -3.26 6.55
N TRP A 221 2.60 -3.00 7.35
CA TRP A 221 2.70 -3.08 8.81
C TRP A 221 2.86 -4.52 9.28
N GLU A 222 2.11 -5.45 8.70
CA GLU A 222 2.04 -6.84 9.10
C GLU A 222 3.38 -7.54 8.88
N ILE A 223 4.05 -7.26 7.77
CA ILE A 223 5.38 -7.80 7.49
C ILE A 223 6.41 -7.16 8.44
N PHE A 224 6.33 -5.85 8.69
CA PHE A 224 7.24 -5.17 9.61
C PHE A 224 7.13 -5.68 11.05
N GLU A 225 5.91 -5.91 11.53
CA GLU A 225 5.69 -6.43 12.87
C GLU A 225 6.22 -7.85 13.08
N ARG A 226 6.33 -8.63 12.01
CA ARG A 226 6.95 -9.97 12.04
C ARG A 226 8.48 -9.94 12.10
N GLN A 227 9.11 -8.77 11.91
CA GLN A 227 10.57 -8.63 11.95
C GLN A 227 11.10 -8.71 13.38
N PRO A 228 12.37 -9.15 13.55
CA PRO A 228 13.04 -9.13 14.86
C PRO A 228 13.02 -7.73 15.49
N PRO A 229 12.93 -7.62 16.83
CA PRO A 229 12.92 -6.34 17.53
C PRO A 229 14.12 -5.43 17.18
N GLU A 230 15.29 -6.02 16.96
CA GLU A 230 16.53 -5.30 16.60
C GLU A 230 16.39 -4.63 15.24
N TYR A 231 15.77 -5.31 14.27
CA TYR A 231 15.51 -4.72 12.96
C TYR A 231 14.50 -3.58 13.07
N ARG A 232 13.38 -3.79 13.77
CA ARG A 232 12.38 -2.75 13.98
C ARG A 232 12.96 -1.52 14.65
N ALA A 233 13.83 -1.72 15.66
CA ALA A 233 14.52 -0.64 16.34
C ALA A 233 15.57 0.05 15.47
N SER A 234 16.17 -0.62 14.49
CA SER A 234 17.10 0.00 13.54
C SER A 234 16.37 0.94 12.55
N VAL A 235 15.16 0.56 12.12
CA VAL A 235 14.31 1.37 11.24
C VAL A 235 13.66 2.53 11.99
N LEU A 236 13.05 2.25 13.14
CA LEU A 236 12.35 3.20 14.02
C LEU A 236 13.00 3.23 15.41
N PRO A 237 14.18 3.86 15.57
CA PRO A 237 14.89 3.90 16.84
C PRO A 237 14.00 4.45 17.97
N PRO A 238 13.87 3.74 19.12
CA PRO A 238 12.99 4.15 20.22
C PRO A 238 13.33 5.52 20.81
N LEU A 239 14.60 5.91 20.75
CA LEU A 239 15.07 7.20 21.26
C LEU A 239 14.67 8.40 20.39
N ILE A 240 14.24 8.17 19.15
CA ILE A 240 13.75 9.23 18.26
C ILE A 240 12.23 9.21 18.31
N THR A 241 11.66 10.06 19.17
CA THR A 241 10.21 10.18 19.38
C THR A 241 9.55 11.19 18.47
N ALA A 242 10.32 12.12 17.90
CA ALA A 242 9.84 13.05 16.88
C ALA A 242 9.58 12.26 15.58
N ARG A 243 8.30 12.00 15.29
CA ARG A 243 7.88 11.20 14.13
C ARG A 243 6.66 11.81 13.47
N VAL A 244 6.64 11.78 12.15
CA VAL A 244 5.48 12.17 11.35
C VAL A 244 5.10 11.03 10.43
N ALA A 245 3.87 10.55 10.52
CA ALA A 245 3.31 9.58 9.57
C ALA A 245 2.54 10.30 8.46
N VAL A 246 2.63 9.79 7.23
CA VAL A 246 1.97 10.38 6.06
C VAL A 246 1.29 9.26 5.27
N GLU A 247 -0.04 9.25 5.26
CA GLU A 247 -0.84 8.30 4.49
C GLU A 247 -2.18 8.91 4.10
N ALA A 248 -2.51 8.92 2.81
CA ALA A 248 -3.79 9.40 2.30
C ALA A 248 -4.93 8.40 2.64
N GLY A 249 -5.24 8.31 3.92
CA GLY A 249 -6.24 7.46 4.53
C GLY A 249 -6.48 7.85 5.99
N SER A 250 -7.27 7.04 6.70
CA SER A 250 -7.57 7.28 8.12
C SER A 250 -6.29 7.26 8.98
N PRO A 251 -6.12 8.21 9.92
CA PRO A 251 -4.97 8.24 10.83
C PRO A 251 -5.01 7.15 11.91
N LEU A 252 -6.14 6.43 12.05
CA LEU A 252 -6.28 5.36 13.03
C LEU A 252 -5.16 4.31 12.90
N GLY A 253 -4.57 3.93 14.02
CA GLY A 253 -3.50 2.93 14.06
C GLY A 253 -2.09 3.50 13.85
N TRP A 254 -1.90 4.64 13.19
CA TRP A 254 -0.60 5.27 13.02
C TRP A 254 0.03 5.70 14.35
N TYR A 255 -0.78 5.97 15.38
CA TYR A 255 -0.31 6.25 16.74
C TYR A 255 0.62 5.16 17.31
N LYS A 256 0.48 3.92 16.83
CA LYS A 256 1.40 2.81 17.18
C LYS A 256 2.85 3.13 16.81
N TYR A 257 3.07 3.87 15.74
CA TYR A 257 4.41 4.17 15.21
C TYR A 257 4.90 5.56 15.56
N VAL A 258 4.01 6.54 15.63
CA VAL A 258 4.38 7.93 15.95
C VAL A 258 4.32 8.23 17.45
N GLY A 259 3.60 7.43 18.23
CA GLY A 259 3.41 7.68 19.68
C GLY A 259 2.50 8.88 19.94
N THR A 260 2.54 9.35 21.20
CA THR A 260 1.72 10.51 21.65
C THR A 260 2.36 11.87 21.34
N SER A 261 3.65 11.88 21.01
CA SER A 261 4.41 13.11 20.71
C SER A 261 4.60 13.33 19.21
N GLY A 262 4.17 12.39 18.37
CA GLY A 262 4.28 12.50 16.92
C GLY A 262 3.03 13.08 16.28
N GLU A 263 3.13 13.36 14.99
CA GLU A 263 2.06 13.91 14.14
C GLU A 263 1.67 12.96 13.03
N ILE A 264 0.45 13.11 12.53
CA ILE A 264 -0.07 12.30 11.42
C ILE A 264 -0.69 13.22 10.38
N VAL A 265 -0.20 13.16 9.15
CA VAL A 265 -0.86 13.72 7.98
C VAL A 265 -1.75 12.62 7.40
N GLY A 266 -3.03 12.67 7.71
CA GLY A 266 -4.04 11.68 7.35
C GLY A 266 -5.39 12.36 7.07
N ILE A 267 -6.42 11.56 6.79
CA ILE A 267 -7.74 12.04 6.38
C ILE A 267 -8.78 11.62 7.43
N THR A 268 -9.53 12.60 7.94
CA THR A 268 -10.59 12.41 8.95
C THR A 268 -11.99 12.79 8.44
N ARG A 269 -12.11 13.07 7.14
CA ARG A 269 -13.35 13.41 6.43
C ARG A 269 -13.43 12.68 5.10
N PHE A 270 -14.57 12.66 4.47
CA PHE A 270 -14.66 12.15 3.10
C PHE A 270 -13.87 13.02 2.12
N GLY A 271 -13.47 12.42 1.00
CA GLY A 271 -12.77 13.08 -0.09
C GLY A 271 -13.60 14.14 -0.82
N ALA A 272 -13.13 14.57 -1.97
CA ALA A 272 -13.80 15.56 -2.81
C ALA A 272 -13.63 15.24 -4.29
N SER A 273 -14.62 15.60 -5.11
CA SER A 273 -14.55 15.47 -6.56
C SER A 273 -13.74 16.62 -7.13
N ALA A 274 -12.45 16.36 -7.36
CA ALA A 274 -11.49 17.30 -7.95
C ALA A 274 -10.32 16.49 -8.55
N PRO A 275 -9.49 17.11 -9.42
CA PRO A 275 -8.26 16.46 -9.88
C PRO A 275 -7.42 15.95 -8.71
N GLY A 276 -6.84 14.75 -8.82
CA GLY A 276 -6.12 14.10 -7.71
C GLY A 276 -5.04 14.99 -7.09
N LYS A 277 -4.30 15.77 -7.92
CA LYS A 277 -3.31 16.71 -7.42
C LYS A 277 -3.92 17.81 -6.53
N VAL A 278 -5.06 18.35 -6.93
CA VAL A 278 -5.80 19.35 -6.13
C VAL A 278 -6.25 18.75 -4.81
N ASN A 279 -6.80 17.52 -4.85
CA ASN A 279 -7.16 16.82 -3.62
C ASN A 279 -5.96 16.65 -2.70
N PHE A 280 -4.80 16.23 -3.20
CA PHE A 280 -3.60 16.10 -2.36
C PHE A 280 -3.18 17.43 -1.73
N GLU A 281 -3.21 18.53 -2.48
CA GLU A 281 -2.89 19.87 -1.98
C GLU A 281 -3.88 20.33 -0.90
N GLU A 282 -5.19 20.25 -1.18
CA GLU A 282 -6.26 20.69 -0.29
C GLU A 282 -6.41 19.83 1.00
N PHE A 283 -5.99 18.58 0.95
CA PHE A 283 -5.95 17.69 2.11
C PHE A 283 -4.59 17.70 2.83
N GLY A 284 -3.65 18.53 2.37
CA GLY A 284 -2.39 18.78 3.04
C GLY A 284 -1.30 17.71 2.78
N PHE A 285 -1.44 16.91 1.76
CA PHE A 285 -0.40 15.94 1.36
C PHE A 285 0.65 16.62 0.48
N THR A 286 1.31 17.63 1.04
CA THR A 286 2.40 18.37 0.39
C THR A 286 3.68 18.26 1.20
N SER A 287 4.82 18.38 0.53
CA SER A 287 6.13 18.31 1.17
C SER A 287 6.30 19.45 2.20
N GLU A 288 5.74 20.61 1.91
CA GLU A 288 5.77 21.80 2.78
C GLU A 288 5.00 21.53 4.08
N ASN A 289 3.78 20.97 4.00
CA ASN A 289 3.00 20.65 5.20
C ASN A 289 3.67 19.58 6.05
N VAL A 290 4.19 18.52 5.43
CA VAL A 290 4.91 17.46 6.15
C VAL A 290 6.16 18.01 6.84
N ALA A 291 6.92 18.90 6.17
CA ALA A 291 8.07 19.57 6.78
C ALA A 291 7.65 20.47 7.94
N ALA A 292 6.56 21.22 7.79
CA ALA A 292 6.03 22.06 8.87
C ALA A 292 5.60 21.25 10.10
N ARG A 293 4.92 20.09 9.88
CA ARG A 293 4.58 19.17 10.97
C ARG A 293 5.82 18.60 11.66
N ALA A 294 6.86 18.28 10.91
CA ALA A 294 8.11 17.79 11.46
C ALA A 294 8.80 18.84 12.33
N LEU A 295 8.81 20.12 11.92
CA LEU A 295 9.33 21.22 12.72
C LEU A 295 8.52 21.42 14.01
N ALA A 296 7.18 21.36 13.91
CA ALA A 296 6.31 21.48 15.09
C ALA A 296 6.57 20.38 16.13
N VAL A 297 6.76 19.14 15.70
CA VAL A 297 7.11 18.02 16.61
C VAL A 297 8.48 18.22 17.26
N LEU A 298 9.40 18.95 16.61
CA LEU A 298 10.71 19.31 17.17
C LEU A 298 10.66 20.57 18.06
N GLY A 299 9.50 21.26 18.17
CA GLY A 299 9.35 22.51 18.93
C GLY A 299 9.96 23.73 18.23
N GLN A 300 10.00 23.71 16.91
CA GLN A 300 10.58 24.75 16.06
C GLN A 300 9.53 25.47 15.20
#